data_7f4e7cb4a7516b632e0e99f22f397679
#
_entry.id   7f4e7cb4a7516b632e0e99f22f397679
#
_cell.length_a   1.000
_cell.length_b   1.000
_cell.length_c   1.000
_cell.angle_alpha   90.00
_cell.angle_beta   90.00
_cell.angle_gamma   90.00
#
_symmetry.space_group_name_H-M   'P 1'
#
loop_
_entity.id
_entity.type
_entity.pdbx_description
1 polymer ?
#
loop_
_entity_poly.entity_id
_entity_poly.type
_entity_poly.pdbx_seq_one_letter_code
_entity_poly.pdbx_strand_id
1 'polypeptide(L)'
;MNYIQQARDILSKKIDVESDLLDLYVLLVLTSGIDTELIDVHDAWAIWRNKTNPNHKSLIPFSELTPEVQELDREYTEAIRATASEIMS
;
A
#
# COMPACT_ATOMS: atom_id res chain seq x y z
N MET A 1 8.84 14.99 15.76
CA MET A 1 8.47 14.06 14.64
C MET A 1 7.29 14.67 13.89
N ASN A 2 7.37 14.69 12.56
CA ASN A 2 6.27 15.22 11.74
C ASN A 2 5.22 14.12 11.49
N TYR A 3 4.06 14.52 10.94
CA TYR A 3 2.95 13.59 10.76
C TYR A 3 3.25 12.48 9.72
N ILE A 4 4.11 12.76 8.75
CA ILE A 4 4.50 11.77 7.74
C ILE A 4 5.35 10.69 8.41
N GLN A 5 6.32 11.09 9.23
CA GLN A 5 7.16 10.15 9.95
C GLN A 5 6.36 9.33 10.96
N GLN A 6 5.37 9.94 11.59
CA GLN A 6 4.48 9.24 12.50
C GLN A 6 3.71 8.13 11.76
N ALA A 7 3.12 8.45 10.62
CA ALA A 7 2.41 7.47 9.81
C ALA A 7 3.34 6.34 9.36
N ARG A 8 4.55 6.71 8.94
CA ARG A 8 5.54 5.73 8.48
C ARG A 8 5.96 4.79 9.61
N ASP A 9 6.18 5.32 10.80
CA ASP A 9 6.56 4.50 11.95
C ASP A 9 5.46 3.50 12.31
N ILE A 10 4.22 3.94 12.36
CA ILE A 10 3.09 3.07 12.69
C ILE A 10 2.95 1.97 11.64
N LEU A 11 2.96 2.34 10.36
CA LEU A 11 2.79 1.36 9.29
C LEU A 11 3.92 0.35 9.24
N SER A 12 5.18 0.80 9.46
CA SER A 12 6.36 -0.07 9.41
C SER A 12 6.35 -1.16 10.46
N LYS A 13 5.55 -1.01 11.52
CA LYS A 13 5.40 -2.04 12.55
C LYS A 13 4.38 -3.10 12.16
N LYS A 14 3.57 -2.84 11.14
CA LYS A 14 2.50 -3.73 10.71
C LYS A 14 2.88 -4.55 9.49
N ILE A 15 3.76 -4.03 8.64
CA ILE A 15 4.18 -4.68 7.40
C ILE A 15 5.69 -4.55 7.23
N ASP A 16 6.27 -5.48 6.47
CA ASP A 16 7.70 -5.48 6.18
C ASP A 16 7.88 -5.39 4.66
N VAL A 17 8.09 -4.18 4.17
CA VAL A 17 8.30 -3.93 2.74
C VAL A 17 9.49 -3.00 2.55
N GLU A 18 10.00 -2.95 1.32
CA GLU A 18 11.12 -2.09 0.96
C GLU A 18 10.74 -0.61 1.20
N SER A 19 11.75 0.20 1.52
CA SER A 19 11.55 1.58 1.97
C SER A 19 10.75 2.45 0.99
N ASP A 20 11.05 2.35 -0.30
CA ASP A 20 10.35 3.15 -1.31
C ASP A 20 8.89 2.73 -1.45
N LEU A 21 8.62 1.43 -1.33
CA LEU A 21 7.25 0.92 -1.34
C LEU A 21 6.50 1.37 -0.09
N LEU A 22 7.16 1.36 1.06
CA LEU A 22 6.57 1.85 2.29
C LEU A 22 6.12 3.30 2.15
N ASP A 23 6.94 4.14 1.51
CA ASP A 23 6.57 5.54 1.29
C ASP A 23 5.31 5.69 0.43
N LEU A 24 5.17 4.85 -0.59
CA LEU A 24 3.95 4.84 -1.42
C LEU A 24 2.73 4.41 -0.62
N TYR A 25 2.88 3.44 0.27
CA TYR A 25 1.78 3.02 1.15
C TYR A 25 1.45 4.09 2.20
N VAL A 26 2.45 4.83 2.68
CA VAL A 26 2.21 5.99 3.55
C VAL A 26 1.37 7.04 2.82
N LEU A 27 1.62 7.26 1.54
CA LEU A 27 0.79 8.17 0.75
C LEU A 27 -0.68 7.74 0.78
N LEU A 28 -0.95 6.44 0.67
CA LEU A 28 -2.31 5.93 0.75
C LEU A 28 -2.93 6.16 2.14
N VAL A 29 -2.14 6.02 3.21
CA VAL A 29 -2.62 6.33 4.58
C VAL A 29 -3.12 7.77 4.64
N LEU A 30 -2.38 8.70 4.03
CA LEU A 30 -2.69 10.13 4.12
C LEU A 30 -3.78 10.57 3.14
N THR A 31 -3.95 9.90 2.01
CA THR A 31 -4.91 10.30 0.98
C THR A 31 -6.21 9.52 1.05
N SER A 32 -6.16 8.21 0.90
CA SER A 32 -7.35 7.34 0.94
C SER A 32 -7.74 6.95 2.36
N GLY A 33 -6.76 6.82 3.25
CA GLY A 33 -7.00 6.54 4.66
C GLY A 33 -7.78 5.26 4.88
N ILE A 34 -8.85 5.36 5.69
CA ILE A 34 -9.70 4.23 6.02
C ILE A 34 -10.51 3.72 4.82
N ASP A 35 -10.57 4.48 3.74
CA ASP A 35 -11.27 4.11 2.52
C ASP A 35 -10.35 3.45 1.48
N THR A 36 -9.11 3.17 1.83
CA THR A 36 -8.16 2.49 0.94
C THR A 36 -8.73 1.15 0.50
N GLU A 37 -8.66 0.88 -0.80
CA GLU A 37 -9.15 -0.36 -1.40
C GLU A 37 -7.98 -1.19 -1.95
N LEU A 38 -8.27 -2.46 -2.27
CA LEU A 38 -7.25 -3.35 -2.86
C LEU A 38 -6.65 -2.76 -4.13
N ILE A 39 -7.47 -2.11 -4.96
CA ILE A 39 -6.99 -1.51 -6.21
C ILE A 39 -5.96 -0.40 -5.94
N ASP A 40 -6.16 0.39 -4.88
CA ASP A 40 -5.23 1.46 -4.53
C ASP A 40 -3.86 0.89 -4.17
N VAL A 41 -3.86 -0.18 -3.41
CA VAL A 41 -2.63 -0.87 -2.99
C VAL A 41 -1.93 -1.48 -4.20
N HIS A 42 -2.69 -2.10 -5.10
CA HIS A 42 -2.12 -2.67 -6.31
C HIS A 42 -1.43 -1.59 -7.16
N ASP A 43 -2.09 -0.44 -7.33
CA ASP A 43 -1.53 0.63 -8.15
C ASP A 43 -0.26 1.21 -7.53
N ALA A 44 -0.22 1.36 -6.21
CA ALA A 44 0.98 1.81 -5.52
C ALA A 44 2.12 0.80 -5.69
N TRP A 45 1.84 -0.48 -5.50
CA TRP A 45 2.82 -1.54 -5.70
C TRP A 45 3.30 -1.58 -7.16
N ALA A 46 2.40 -1.40 -8.11
CA ALA A 46 2.73 -1.43 -9.54
C ALA A 46 3.70 -0.31 -9.91
N ILE A 47 3.50 0.89 -9.37
CA ILE A 47 4.41 2.02 -9.60
C ILE A 47 5.82 1.66 -9.12
N TRP A 48 5.92 1.09 -7.93
CA TRP A 48 7.21 0.69 -7.37
C TRP A 48 7.84 -0.44 -8.17
N ARG A 49 7.07 -1.49 -8.49
CA ARG A 49 7.59 -2.66 -9.22
C ARG A 49 8.02 -2.30 -10.64
N ASN A 50 7.32 -1.36 -11.27
CA ASN A 50 7.68 -0.91 -12.62
C ASN A 50 9.11 -0.37 -12.69
N LYS A 51 9.61 0.22 -11.61
CA LYS A 51 10.97 0.75 -11.57
C LYS A 51 12.01 -0.36 -11.56
N THR A 52 11.70 -1.49 -10.95
CA THR A 52 12.66 -2.59 -10.77
C THR A 52 12.47 -3.71 -11.77
N ASN A 53 11.25 -3.96 -12.22
CA ASN A 53 10.94 -5.03 -13.15
C ASN A 53 9.72 -4.68 -14.01
N PRO A 54 9.91 -3.85 -15.06
CA PRO A 54 8.78 -3.40 -15.89
C PRO A 54 8.09 -4.52 -16.67
N ASN A 55 8.68 -5.71 -16.71
CA ASN A 55 8.11 -6.85 -17.41
C ASN A 55 7.40 -7.83 -16.47
N HIS A 56 7.17 -7.43 -15.22
CA HIS A 56 6.48 -8.28 -14.25
C HIS A 56 5.05 -8.57 -14.74
N LYS A 57 4.65 -9.85 -14.65
CA LYS A 57 3.35 -10.30 -15.19
C LYS A 57 2.13 -9.66 -14.53
N SER A 58 2.28 -9.18 -13.31
CA SER A 58 1.18 -8.55 -12.56
C SER A 58 1.10 -7.04 -12.75
N LEU A 59 1.91 -6.46 -13.65
CA LEU A 59 1.81 -5.04 -13.99
C LEU A 59 0.71 -4.84 -15.04
N ILE A 60 -0.51 -5.18 -14.64
CA ILE A 60 -1.73 -5.03 -15.43
C ILE A 60 -2.78 -4.41 -14.52
N PRO A 61 -3.85 -3.83 -15.09
CA PRO A 61 -4.92 -3.26 -14.27
C PRO A 61 -5.46 -4.26 -13.25
N PHE A 62 -5.81 -3.78 -12.08
CA PHE A 62 -6.30 -4.62 -10.98
C PHE A 62 -7.45 -5.54 -11.43
N SER A 63 -8.37 -5.02 -12.24
CA SER A 63 -9.54 -5.77 -12.72
C SER A 63 -9.17 -6.98 -13.58
N GLU A 64 -7.96 -7.01 -14.13
CA GLU A 64 -7.48 -8.12 -14.96
C GLU A 64 -6.72 -9.18 -14.17
N LEU A 65 -6.48 -8.94 -12.89
CA LEU A 65 -5.82 -9.91 -12.01
C LEU A 65 -6.83 -11.00 -11.62
N THR A 66 -6.31 -12.22 -11.38
CA THR A 66 -7.15 -13.28 -10.83
C THR A 66 -7.57 -12.93 -9.41
N PRO A 67 -8.71 -13.48 -8.92
CA PRO A 67 -9.13 -13.21 -7.54
C PRO A 67 -8.07 -13.57 -6.50
N GLU A 68 -7.32 -14.64 -6.71
CA GLU A 68 -6.26 -15.05 -5.80
C GLU A 68 -5.14 -14.00 -5.71
N VAL A 69 -4.76 -13.43 -6.86
CA VAL A 69 -3.71 -12.40 -6.89
C VAL A 69 -4.24 -11.09 -6.29
N GLN A 70 -5.50 -10.74 -6.56
CA GLN A 70 -6.12 -9.55 -5.96
C GLN A 70 -6.08 -9.61 -4.43
N GLU A 71 -6.32 -10.79 -3.86
CA GLU A 71 -6.34 -10.97 -2.40
C GLU A 71 -4.96 -10.83 -1.75
N LEU A 72 -3.86 -10.95 -2.51
CA LEU A 72 -2.52 -10.75 -1.96
C LEU A 72 -2.33 -9.33 -1.41
N ASP A 73 -3.12 -8.37 -1.88
CA ASP A 73 -3.02 -6.99 -1.42
C ASP A 73 -3.82 -6.71 -0.15
N ARG A 74 -4.64 -7.66 0.32
CA ARG A 74 -5.51 -7.44 1.48
C ARG A 74 -4.75 -7.15 2.76
N GLU A 75 -3.68 -7.86 3.01
CA GLU A 75 -2.85 -7.65 4.19
C GLU A 75 -2.37 -6.21 4.27
N TYR A 76 -1.89 -5.67 3.16
CA TYR A 76 -1.39 -4.30 3.09
C TYR A 76 -2.52 -3.28 3.16
N THR A 77 -3.65 -3.58 2.52
CA THR A 77 -4.84 -2.72 2.57
C THR A 77 -5.31 -2.56 4.00
N GLU A 78 -5.40 -3.65 4.75
CA GLU A 78 -5.85 -3.61 6.14
C GLU A 78 -4.85 -2.89 7.04
N ALA A 79 -3.55 -3.08 6.80
CA ALA A 79 -2.51 -2.36 7.56
C ALA A 79 -2.60 -0.84 7.33
N ILE A 80 -2.83 -0.43 6.08
CA ILE A 80 -2.98 0.98 5.74
C ILE A 80 -4.21 1.57 6.42
N ARG A 81 -5.34 0.87 6.35
CA ARG A 81 -6.58 1.31 7.00
C ARG A 81 -6.40 1.42 8.52
N ALA A 82 -5.76 0.43 9.12
CA ALA A 82 -5.50 0.44 10.56
C ALA A 82 -4.61 1.61 10.97
N THR A 83 -3.57 1.88 10.18
CA THR A 83 -2.67 3.01 10.43
C THR A 83 -3.44 4.32 10.37
N ALA A 84 -4.26 4.50 9.34
CA ALA A 84 -5.08 5.70 9.19
C ALA A 84 -6.03 5.87 10.38
N SER A 85 -6.65 4.78 10.82
CA SER A 85 -7.56 4.81 11.97
C SER A 85 -6.84 5.23 13.25
N GLU A 86 -5.62 4.74 13.49
CA GLU A 86 -4.83 5.12 14.66
C GLU A 86 -4.46 6.61 14.65
N ILE A 87 -4.13 7.14 13.47
CA ILE A 87 -3.77 8.55 13.34
C ILE A 87 -4.98 9.44 13.57
N MET A 88 -6.16 9.01 13.14
CA MET A 88 -7.40 9.79 13.24
C MET A 88 -8.01 9.77 14.65
N SER A 89 -7.63 8.82 15.47
CA SER A 89 -8.22 8.65 16.81
C SER A 89 -7.59 9.53 17.91
#